data_a0040787d89dd0d8de0fccff88cf8a7d
#
_entry.id   a0040787d89dd0d8de0fccff88cf8a7d
#
_cell.length_a   1.000
_cell.length_b   1.000
_cell.length_c   1.000
_cell.angle_alpha   90.00
_cell.angle_beta   90.00
_cell.angle_gamma   90.00
#
_symmetry.space_group_name_H-M   'P 1'
#
loop_
_entity.id
_entity.type
_entity.pdbx_description
1 polymer ?
#
loop_
_entity_poly.entity_id
_entity_poly.type
_entity_poly.pdbx_seq_one_letter_code
_entity_poly.pdbx_strand_id
1 'polypeptide(L)' 'MKFLAELTDTFAGEANYSWVKRVEIEAPESISDLALVRRAKAALGLSGVRCERSNHGDMLELRPVGSCTVMFLSAAY' A
#
# COMPACT_ATOMS: atom_id res chain seq x y z
N MET A 1 13.22 -5.55 9.40
CA MET A 1 12.56 -6.25 8.26
C MET A 1 12.11 -5.21 7.25
N LYS A 2 12.24 -5.52 5.98
CA LYS A 2 11.81 -4.62 4.90
C LYS A 2 10.42 -4.98 4.42
N PHE A 3 9.63 -3.95 4.15
CA PHE A 3 8.33 -4.07 3.53
C PHE A 3 8.33 -3.26 2.25
N LEU A 4 7.56 -3.69 1.27
CA LEU A 4 7.41 -2.99 0.00
C LEU A 4 5.99 -2.44 -0.10
N ALA A 5 5.89 -1.14 -0.39
CA ALA A 5 4.62 -0.49 -0.71
C ALA A 5 4.67 -0.05 -2.17
N GLU A 6 3.68 -0.48 -2.95
CA GLU A 6 3.54 -0.11 -4.35
C GLU A 6 2.21 0.57 -4.58
N LEU A 7 2.24 1.73 -5.24
CA LEU A 7 1.05 2.47 -5.63
C LEU A 7 0.98 2.52 -7.15
N THR A 8 -0.14 2.15 -7.72
CA THR A 8 -0.37 2.21 -9.16
C THR A 8 -1.78 2.72 -9.45
N ASP A 9 -2.00 3.12 -10.69
CA ASP A 9 -3.32 3.50 -11.18
C ASP A 9 -4.21 2.27 -11.38
N THR A 10 -5.52 2.51 -11.49
CA THR A 10 -6.47 1.46 -11.81
C THR A 10 -7.18 1.75 -13.12
N PHE A 11 -7.56 0.69 -13.81
CA PHE A 11 -8.41 0.75 -14.99
C PHE A 11 -9.46 -0.35 -14.88
N ALA A 12 -10.72 0.04 -15.00
CA ALA A 12 -11.86 -0.89 -14.81
C ALA A 12 -11.81 -1.60 -13.46
N GLY A 13 -11.30 -0.93 -12.42
CA GLY A 13 -11.20 -1.45 -11.06
C GLY A 13 -9.99 -2.32 -10.78
N GLU A 14 -9.13 -2.57 -11.76
CA GLU A 14 -7.95 -3.41 -11.60
C GLU A 14 -6.66 -2.60 -11.75
N ALA A 15 -5.58 -3.06 -11.10
CA ALA A 15 -4.28 -2.44 -11.22
C ALA A 15 -3.81 -2.41 -12.68
N ASN A 16 -3.48 -1.24 -13.17
CA ASN A 16 -3.17 -1.01 -14.59
C ASN A 16 -1.67 -0.87 -14.86
N TYR A 17 -0.91 -0.42 -13.87
CA TYR A 17 0.55 -0.24 -13.97
C TYR A 17 1.00 0.68 -15.12
N SER A 18 0.18 1.66 -15.51
CA SER A 18 0.64 2.68 -16.46
C SER A 18 1.75 3.54 -15.83
N TRP A 19 1.74 3.66 -14.50
CA TRP A 19 2.82 4.18 -13.69
C TRP A 19 2.85 3.39 -12.38
N VAL A 20 4.03 3.33 -11.75
CA VAL A 20 4.19 2.66 -10.45
C VAL A 20 5.09 3.50 -9.57
N LYS A 21 4.67 3.71 -8.34
CA LYS A 21 5.49 4.33 -7.30
C LYS A 21 5.77 3.29 -6.22
N ARG A 22 7.04 2.97 -6.00
CA ARG A 22 7.48 1.97 -5.04
C ARG A 22 8.29 2.62 -3.94
N VAL A 23 8.11 2.16 -2.71
CA VAL A 23 8.92 2.57 -1.59
C VAL A 23 9.18 1.38 -0.68
N GLU A 24 10.40 1.26 -0.19
CA GLU A 24 10.75 0.28 0.83
C GLU A 24 10.59 0.93 2.21
N ILE A 25 10.03 0.17 3.14
CA ILE A 25 9.80 0.62 4.51
C ILE A 25 10.54 -0.32 5.45
N GLU A 26 11.44 0.23 6.25
CA GLU A 26 12.12 -0.53 7.30
C GLU A 26 11.30 -0.42 8.57
N ALA A 27 10.92 -1.57 9.14
CA ALA A 27 10.10 -1.62 10.35
C ALA A 27 10.37 -2.91 11.12
N PRO A 28 10.10 -2.93 12.44
CA PRO A 28 10.20 -4.16 13.21
C PRO A 28 9.28 -5.25 12.64
N GLU A 29 9.72 -6.49 12.68
CA GLU A 29 8.89 -7.64 12.26
C GLU A 29 7.58 -7.70 13.04
N SER A 30 7.60 -7.23 14.29
CA SER A 30 6.43 -7.21 15.18
C SER A 30 5.48 -6.04 14.93
N ILE A 31 5.75 -5.18 13.92
CA ILE A 31 4.88 -4.04 13.65
C ILE A 31 3.45 -4.49 13.34
N SER A 32 2.46 -3.79 13.89
CA SER A 32 1.07 -4.09 13.60
C SER A 32 0.71 -3.67 12.16
N ASP A 33 -0.30 -4.31 11.58
CA ASP A 33 -0.79 -3.95 10.26
C ASP A 33 -1.22 -2.48 10.21
N LEU A 34 -1.88 -2.01 11.25
CA LEU A 34 -2.33 -0.61 11.30
C LEU A 34 -1.15 0.37 11.28
N ALA A 35 -0.11 0.10 12.06
CA ALA A 35 1.07 0.97 12.09
C ALA A 35 1.83 0.90 10.76
N LEU A 36 1.94 -0.27 10.16
CA LEU A 36 2.59 -0.45 8.87
C LEU A 36 1.85 0.29 7.75
N VAL A 37 0.53 0.18 7.72
CA VAL A 37 -0.31 0.90 6.77
C VAL A 37 -0.12 2.41 6.91
N ARG A 38 -0.05 2.93 8.12
CA ARG A 38 0.20 4.36 8.36
C ARG A 38 1.54 4.81 7.79
N ARG A 39 2.60 4.02 7.99
CA ARG A 39 3.92 4.33 7.44
C ARG A 39 3.92 4.29 5.92
N ALA A 40 3.27 3.30 5.32
CA ALA A 40 3.17 3.17 3.87
C ALA A 40 2.41 4.35 3.26
N LYS A 41 1.29 4.74 3.85
CA LYS A 41 0.51 5.88 3.40
C LYS A 41 1.33 7.17 3.48
N ALA A 42 2.04 7.38 4.58
CA ALA A 42 2.90 8.57 4.73
C ALA A 42 3.99 8.60 3.66
N ALA A 43 4.64 7.46 3.41
CA ALA A 43 5.72 7.37 2.42
C ALA A 43 5.24 7.63 0.99
N LEU A 44 3.99 7.29 0.68
CA LEU A 44 3.40 7.47 -0.64
C LEU A 44 2.53 8.73 -0.77
N GLY A 45 2.55 9.61 0.24
CA GLY A 45 1.80 10.85 0.20
C GLY A 45 0.29 10.70 0.43
N LEU A 46 -0.13 9.62 1.07
CA LEU A 46 -1.54 9.31 1.32
C LEU A 46 -1.95 9.52 2.78
N SER A 47 -1.17 10.25 3.58
CA SER A 47 -1.52 10.52 4.97
C SER A 47 -2.88 11.20 5.05
N GLY A 48 -3.76 10.67 5.93
CA GLY A 48 -5.11 11.19 6.08
C GLY A 48 -6.11 10.76 5.00
N VAL A 49 -5.66 10.06 3.96
CA VAL A 49 -6.55 9.57 2.92
C VAL A 49 -7.22 8.28 3.41
N ARG A 50 -8.54 8.26 3.33
CA ARG A 50 -9.31 7.07 3.67
C ARG A 50 -9.14 5.99 2.60
N CYS A 51 -8.85 4.76 3.02
CA CYS A 51 -8.67 3.63 2.12
C CYS A 51 -9.54 2.46 2.53
N GLU A 52 -10.07 1.74 1.55
CA GLU A 52 -10.66 0.43 1.77
C GLU A 52 -9.54 -0.61 1.77
N ARG A 53 -9.56 -1.52 2.75
CA ARG A 53 -8.50 -2.50 2.95
C ARG A 53 -9.01 -3.91 2.70
N SER A 54 -8.21 -4.70 1.97
CA SER A 54 -8.42 -6.13 1.79
C SER A 54 -7.16 -6.88 2.14
N ASN A 55 -7.30 -8.00 2.86
CA ASN A 55 -6.18 -8.84 3.24
C ASN A 55 -6.14 -10.06 2.32
N HIS A 56 -5.02 -10.27 1.65
CA HIS A 56 -4.80 -11.39 0.73
C HIS A 56 -3.73 -12.37 1.26
N GLY A 57 -3.69 -12.57 2.56
CA GLY A 57 -2.70 -13.43 3.21
C GLY A 57 -1.40 -12.68 3.47
N ASP A 58 -0.41 -12.83 2.60
CA ASP A 58 0.90 -12.18 2.73
C ASP A 58 0.95 -10.77 2.13
N MET A 59 -0.17 -10.26 1.62
CA MET A 59 -0.26 -8.95 0.99
C MET A 59 -1.52 -8.22 1.43
N LEU A 60 -1.37 -6.93 1.71
CA LEU A 60 -2.50 -6.03 1.96
C LEU A 60 -2.77 -5.19 0.72
N GLU A 61 -4.02 -5.06 0.35
CA GLU A 61 -4.46 -4.19 -0.72
C GLU A 61 -5.22 -3.01 -0.11
N LEU A 62 -4.86 -1.80 -0.49
CA LEU A 62 -5.53 -0.58 -0.03
C LEU A 62 -5.99 0.23 -1.23
N ARG A 63 -7.28 0.58 -1.23
CA ARG A 63 -7.89 1.39 -2.29
C ARG A 63 -8.29 2.74 -1.72
N PRO A 64 -7.55 3.82 -2.04
CA PRO A 64 -7.93 5.17 -1.61
C PRO A 64 -9.30 5.54 -2.16
N VAL A 65 -10.16 6.01 -1.27
CA VAL A 65 -11.53 6.41 -1.63
C VAL A 65 -11.47 7.68 -2.47
N GLY A 66 -12.18 7.69 -3.59
CA GLY A 66 -12.23 8.85 -4.49
C GLY A 66 -11.04 8.99 -5.43
N SER A 67 -10.18 7.98 -5.49
CA SER A 67 -9.01 7.99 -6.35
C SER A 67 -8.97 6.71 -7.19
N CYS A 68 -8.52 6.81 -8.43
CA CYS A 68 -8.34 5.66 -9.31
C CYS A 68 -6.94 5.06 -9.11
N THR A 69 -6.64 4.67 -7.88
CA THR A 69 -5.35 4.08 -7.50
C THR A 69 -5.56 2.89 -6.57
N VAL A 70 -4.53 2.06 -6.49
CA VAL A 70 -4.47 0.94 -5.55
C VAL A 70 -3.06 0.81 -5.01
N MET A 71 -2.95 0.53 -3.71
CA MET A 71 -1.67 0.29 -3.06
C MET A 71 -1.58 -1.16 -2.62
N PHE A 72 -0.44 -1.79 -2.89
CA PHE A 72 -0.12 -3.13 -2.40
C PHE A 72 1.01 -3.03 -1.39
N LEU A 73 0.85 -3.70 -0.27
CA LEU A 73 1.79 -3.68 0.82
C LEU A 73 2.16 -5.12 1.18
N SER A 74 3.44 -5.46 1.06
CA SER A 74 3.93 -6.82 1.28
C SER A 74 5.29 -6.79 1.97
N ALA A 75 5.69 -7.94 2.53
CA ALA A 75 7.04 -8.10 3.04
C ALA A 75 8.02 -8.21 1.87
N ALA A 76 9.13 -7.49 1.95
CA ALA A 76 10.21 -7.55 0.98
C ALA A 76 11.37 -8.33 1.57
N TYR A 77 11.80 -9.38 0.90
CA TYR A 77 12.90 -10.25 1.35
C TYR A 77 14.18 -9.95 0.59
#